data_0f7c6c02512bf3f8442b9df30a0557e1
#
_entry.id   0f7c6c02512bf3f8442b9df30a0557e1
#
_cell.length_a   1.000
_cell.length_b   1.000
_cell.length_c   1.000
_cell.angle_alpha   90.00
_cell.angle_beta   90.00
_cell.angle_gamma   90.00
#
_symmetry.space_group_name_H-M   'P 1'
#
loop_
_entity.id
_entity.type
_entity.pdbx_description
1 polymer ?
#
loop_
_entity_poly.entity_id
_entity_poly.type
_entity_poly.pdbx_seq_one_letter_code
_entity_poly.pdbx_strand_id
1 'polypeptide(L)'
;GPVTVLARGTFVGSGIFERIEDGAETFLPFSLEQGISITSHAKHGEKPLKLVAVTDGRVRCEVQSRRTQVFDILSRAKDVPERIYLRVGKRPGWSLENAPKDTRELHGAWYVPATLKEGKTTVEITDLHSHARTVSWDSQLGQDVLKLYVSNAEADSEVAAALKAVDSKRAELSKVRAEVAQKRKRKNELEREQNRVRHNIKTLGEAKINQSL
;
A
#
# COMPACT_ATOMS: atom_id res chain seq x y z
N GLY A 1 5.75 24.24 -31.64
CA GLY A 1 5.14 24.22 -33.00
C GLY A 1 4.83 22.79 -33.44
N PRO A 2 4.07 22.61 -34.54
CA PRO A 2 3.77 21.29 -35.08
C PRO A 2 5.05 20.65 -35.66
N VAL A 3 5.18 19.34 -35.49
CA VAL A 3 6.31 18.54 -35.98
C VAL A 3 5.76 17.30 -36.69
N THR A 4 6.33 17.01 -37.85
CA THR A 4 6.06 15.79 -38.61
C THR A 4 7.15 14.77 -38.31
N VAL A 5 6.74 13.54 -37.96
CA VAL A 5 7.67 12.44 -37.68
C VAL A 5 7.68 11.48 -38.86
N LEU A 6 8.88 11.21 -39.36
CA LEU A 6 9.12 10.27 -40.45
C LEU A 6 10.02 9.14 -39.96
N ALA A 7 9.67 7.90 -40.27
CA ALA A 7 10.52 6.74 -40.06
C ALA A 7 10.87 6.11 -41.40
N ARG A 8 12.16 6.01 -41.70
CA ARG A 8 12.67 5.49 -43.01
C ARG A 8 12.01 6.16 -44.24
N GLY A 9 11.76 7.51 -44.13
CA GLY A 9 11.12 8.28 -45.19
C GLY A 9 9.60 8.16 -45.24
N THR A 10 8.97 7.34 -44.44
CA THR A 10 7.51 7.17 -44.39
C THR A 10 6.92 7.99 -43.25
N PHE A 11 5.81 8.65 -43.47
CA PHE A 11 5.06 9.40 -42.45
C PHE A 11 4.53 8.41 -41.36
N VAL A 12 4.86 8.66 -40.10
CA VAL A 12 4.44 7.85 -38.95
C VAL A 12 3.54 8.60 -37.99
N GLY A 13 3.52 9.93 -38.08
CA GLY A 13 2.63 10.73 -37.26
C GLY A 13 3.05 12.21 -37.18
N SER A 14 2.25 12.99 -36.48
CA SER A 14 2.55 14.39 -36.18
C SER A 14 2.30 14.67 -34.70
N GLY A 15 3.04 15.60 -34.13
CA GLY A 15 2.90 16.01 -32.74
C GLY A 15 3.10 17.51 -32.59
N ILE A 16 2.88 17.99 -31.38
CA ILE A 16 3.16 19.39 -31.00
C ILE A 16 4.44 19.39 -30.16
N PHE A 17 5.45 20.10 -30.65
CA PHE A 17 6.68 20.29 -29.94
C PHE A 17 6.56 21.54 -29.06
N GLU A 18 6.69 21.37 -27.75
CA GLU A 18 6.78 22.49 -26.81
C GLU A 18 8.18 23.10 -26.84
N ARG A 19 8.30 24.34 -26.34
CA ARG A 19 9.61 24.98 -26.21
C ARG A 19 10.42 24.23 -25.18
N ILE A 20 11.61 23.78 -25.57
CA ILE A 20 12.61 23.19 -24.69
C ILE A 20 13.88 24.07 -24.71
N GLU A 21 14.65 23.97 -23.64
CA GLU A 21 15.96 24.64 -23.54
C GLU A 21 16.97 23.96 -24.48
N ASP A 22 17.99 24.72 -24.87
CA ASP A 22 19.07 24.19 -25.72
C ASP A 22 19.77 23.01 -25.03
N GLY A 23 19.94 21.89 -25.75
CA GLY A 23 20.52 20.66 -25.22
C GLY A 23 19.60 19.84 -24.35
N ALA A 24 18.36 20.27 -24.06
CA ALA A 24 17.38 19.48 -23.30
C ALA A 24 16.74 18.38 -24.16
N GLU A 25 16.36 17.29 -23.50
CA GLU A 25 15.66 16.18 -24.15
C GLU A 25 14.16 16.19 -23.77
N THR A 26 13.31 15.74 -24.67
CA THR A 26 11.88 15.54 -24.41
C THR A 26 11.34 14.32 -25.17
N PHE A 27 10.18 13.83 -24.74
CA PHE A 27 9.41 12.83 -25.48
C PHE A 27 8.31 13.54 -26.24
N LEU A 28 8.28 13.31 -27.55
CA LEU A 28 7.24 13.83 -28.44
C LEU A 28 6.15 12.78 -28.67
N PRO A 29 4.92 12.97 -28.18
CA PRO A 29 3.81 12.09 -28.52
C PRO A 29 3.38 12.37 -29.97
N PHE A 30 3.47 11.39 -30.85
CA PHE A 30 3.15 11.55 -32.27
C PHE A 30 2.22 10.46 -32.82
N SER A 31 2.09 9.33 -32.13
CA SER A 31 1.26 8.21 -32.55
C SER A 31 0.90 7.34 -31.35
N LEU A 32 -0.22 6.63 -31.48
CA LEU A 32 -0.65 5.61 -30.51
C LEU A 32 -0.32 4.21 -31.06
N GLU A 33 0.46 3.43 -30.28
CA GLU A 33 0.72 2.03 -30.59
C GLU A 33 -0.48 1.18 -30.16
N GLN A 34 -1.15 0.57 -31.12
CA GLN A 34 -2.37 -0.25 -30.87
C GLN A 34 -2.04 -1.71 -30.54
N GLY A 35 -0.84 -2.17 -30.86
CA GLY A 35 -0.38 -3.53 -30.58
C GLY A 35 0.08 -3.76 -29.13
N ILE A 36 0.20 -2.68 -28.33
CA ILE A 36 0.64 -2.75 -26.93
C ILE A 36 -0.45 -2.20 -26.03
N SER A 37 -0.92 -3.03 -25.11
CA SER A 37 -1.88 -2.63 -24.07
C SER A 37 -1.17 -2.61 -22.71
N ILE A 38 -1.30 -1.52 -21.96
CA ILE A 38 -0.70 -1.35 -20.64
C ILE A 38 -1.80 -1.07 -19.62
N THR A 39 -1.89 -1.91 -18.59
CA THR A 39 -2.71 -1.66 -17.42
C THR A 39 -1.80 -1.50 -16.20
N SER A 40 -2.19 -0.65 -15.26
CA SER A 40 -1.39 -0.46 -14.05
C SER A 40 -2.25 -0.41 -12.81
N HIS A 41 -1.69 -0.90 -11.71
CA HIS A 41 -2.25 -0.76 -10.38
C HIS A 41 -1.13 -0.43 -9.38
N ALA A 42 -1.48 0.16 -8.24
CA ALA A 42 -0.51 0.53 -7.22
C ALA A 42 -0.76 -0.19 -5.91
N LYS A 43 0.32 -0.64 -5.27
CA LYS A 43 0.35 -1.16 -3.90
C LYS A 43 1.05 -0.13 -3.02
N HIS A 44 0.53 0.07 -1.82
CA HIS A 44 1.10 0.98 -0.84
C HIS A 44 1.51 0.20 0.41
N GLY A 45 2.62 0.61 1.01
CA GLY A 45 3.12 0.04 2.26
C GLY A 45 3.89 1.08 3.06
N GLU A 46 4.02 0.84 4.36
CA GLU A 46 4.88 1.62 5.24
C GLU A 46 5.78 0.66 6.01
N LYS A 47 7.03 1.05 6.18
CA LYS A 47 8.03 0.33 6.96
C LYS A 47 8.60 1.25 8.03
N PRO A 48 8.60 0.86 9.30
CA PRO A 48 9.30 1.61 10.34
C PRO A 48 10.81 1.55 10.09
N LEU A 49 11.49 2.69 10.24
CA LEU A 49 12.93 2.79 10.12
C LEU A 49 13.59 2.95 11.48
N LYS A 50 13.09 3.90 12.30
CA LYS A 50 13.74 4.28 13.55
C LYS A 50 12.73 4.85 14.55
N LEU A 51 12.90 4.49 15.81
CA LEU A 51 12.27 5.17 16.94
C LEU A 51 13.02 6.49 17.21
N VAL A 52 12.28 7.59 17.33
CA VAL A 52 12.85 8.90 17.66
C VAL A 52 12.56 9.26 19.12
N ALA A 53 11.30 9.10 19.56
CA ALA A 53 10.89 9.40 20.92
C ALA A 53 9.59 8.67 21.29
N VAL A 54 9.39 8.46 22.59
CA VAL A 54 8.12 8.01 23.17
C VAL A 54 7.73 9.02 24.26
N THR A 55 6.57 9.63 24.13
CA THR A 55 6.06 10.65 25.06
C THR A 55 4.55 10.57 25.14
N ASP A 56 4.01 10.54 26.35
CA ASP A 56 2.55 10.57 26.64
C ASP A 56 1.72 9.58 25.81
N GLY A 57 2.20 8.35 25.69
CA GLY A 57 1.51 7.31 24.92
C GLY A 57 1.58 7.49 23.39
N ARG A 58 2.44 8.39 22.91
CA ARG A 58 2.73 8.61 21.49
C ARG A 58 4.14 8.18 21.14
N VAL A 59 4.28 7.60 19.98
CA VAL A 59 5.56 7.17 19.39
C VAL A 59 5.86 8.09 18.21
N ARG A 60 6.94 8.84 18.31
CA ARG A 60 7.52 9.57 17.19
C ARG A 60 8.56 8.68 16.52
N CYS A 61 8.41 8.45 15.25
CA CYS A 61 9.27 7.54 14.49
C CYS A 61 9.57 8.08 13.10
N GLU A 62 10.64 7.59 12.51
CA GLU A 62 10.89 7.71 11.08
C GLU A 62 10.30 6.49 10.39
N VAL A 63 9.54 6.74 9.34
CA VAL A 63 8.92 5.70 8.51
C VAL A 63 9.30 5.90 7.06
N GLN A 64 9.37 4.82 6.31
CA GLN A 64 9.52 4.82 4.88
C GLN A 64 8.21 4.37 4.24
N SER A 65 7.54 5.31 3.58
CA SER A 65 6.41 4.99 2.71
C SER A 65 6.94 4.40 1.42
N ARG A 66 6.31 3.34 0.96
CA ARG A 66 6.64 2.61 -0.25
C ARG A 66 5.41 2.56 -1.14
N ARG A 67 5.56 2.95 -2.41
CA ARG A 67 4.56 2.76 -3.44
C ARG A 67 5.16 1.91 -4.54
N THR A 68 4.56 0.76 -4.81
CA THR A 68 4.93 -0.11 -5.93
C THR A 68 3.85 -0.02 -7.00
N GLN A 69 4.19 0.54 -8.16
CA GLN A 69 3.36 0.48 -9.36
C GLN A 69 3.70 -0.78 -10.14
N VAL A 70 2.67 -1.57 -10.39
CA VAL A 70 2.76 -2.79 -11.21
C VAL A 70 2.15 -2.49 -12.55
N PHE A 71 2.91 -2.68 -13.61
CA PHE A 71 2.48 -2.51 -14.99
C PHE A 71 2.36 -3.89 -15.64
N ASP A 72 1.14 -4.24 -16.03
CA ASP A 72 0.88 -5.42 -16.85
C ASP A 72 0.80 -5.00 -18.31
N ILE A 73 1.74 -5.45 -19.11
CA ILE A 73 1.93 -5.07 -20.51
C ILE A 73 1.62 -6.28 -21.37
N LEU A 74 0.66 -6.16 -22.24
CA LEU A 74 0.33 -7.18 -23.23
C LEU A 74 0.73 -6.70 -24.62
N SER A 75 1.69 -7.36 -25.23
CA SER A 75 2.13 -7.11 -26.59
C SER A 75 1.49 -8.10 -27.55
N ARG A 76 0.78 -7.57 -28.55
CA ARG A 76 0.16 -8.30 -29.68
C ARG A 76 0.81 -7.89 -31.02
N ALA A 77 1.80 -7.00 -30.97
CA ALA A 77 2.52 -6.57 -32.17
C ALA A 77 3.36 -7.70 -32.71
N LYS A 78 3.45 -7.84 -34.06
CA LYS A 78 4.35 -8.79 -34.70
C LYS A 78 5.82 -8.42 -34.51
N ASP A 79 6.10 -7.10 -34.52
CA ASP A 79 7.42 -6.53 -34.26
C ASP A 79 7.37 -5.84 -32.89
N VAL A 80 7.57 -6.61 -31.83
CA VAL A 80 7.58 -6.10 -30.45
C VAL A 80 8.85 -5.25 -30.27
N PRO A 81 8.72 -3.97 -29.89
CA PRO A 81 9.90 -3.19 -29.54
C PRO A 81 10.60 -3.82 -28.34
N GLU A 82 11.90 -4.05 -28.48
CA GLU A 82 12.70 -4.66 -27.42
C GLU A 82 12.63 -3.86 -26.12
N ARG A 83 12.44 -2.53 -26.24
CA ARG A 83 12.49 -1.63 -25.13
C ARG A 83 11.41 -0.53 -25.23
N ILE A 84 10.72 -0.29 -24.12
CA ILE A 84 9.82 0.86 -23.94
C ILE A 84 10.21 1.64 -22.69
N TYR A 85 9.66 2.85 -22.54
CA TYR A 85 9.78 3.64 -21.31
C TYR A 85 8.43 3.78 -20.64
N LEU A 86 8.36 3.38 -19.36
CA LEU A 86 7.18 3.54 -18.52
C LEU A 86 7.24 4.88 -17.81
N ARG A 87 6.24 5.74 -18.05
CA ARG A 87 6.15 7.04 -17.40
C ARG A 87 5.55 6.91 -16.02
N VAL A 88 6.32 7.26 -14.99
CA VAL A 88 5.90 7.28 -13.58
C VAL A 88 5.98 8.71 -13.06
N GLY A 89 4.85 9.27 -12.60
CA GLY A 89 4.82 10.61 -12.04
C GLY A 89 5.71 10.72 -10.79
N LYS A 90 6.65 11.65 -10.79
CA LYS A 90 7.52 11.97 -9.65
C LYS A 90 6.73 12.79 -8.64
N ARG A 91 6.84 12.44 -7.37
CA ARG A 91 6.30 13.21 -6.25
C ARG A 91 7.45 13.91 -5.51
N PRO A 92 7.24 15.13 -4.99
CA PRO A 92 8.25 15.80 -4.16
C PRO A 92 8.68 14.91 -2.97
N GLY A 93 9.99 14.78 -2.77
CA GLY A 93 10.55 13.99 -1.68
C GLY A 93 10.54 12.47 -1.88
N TRP A 94 10.03 11.97 -3.03
CA TRP A 94 10.08 10.56 -3.39
C TRP A 94 11.25 10.26 -4.31
N SER A 95 11.83 9.08 -4.16
CA SER A 95 12.93 8.56 -5.00
C SER A 95 12.62 7.15 -5.46
N LEU A 96 13.11 6.78 -6.63
CA LEU A 96 12.98 5.41 -7.14
C LEU A 96 13.89 4.46 -6.35
N GLU A 97 13.34 3.31 -5.99
CA GLU A 97 14.11 2.18 -5.46
C GLU A 97 14.73 1.41 -6.64
N ASN A 98 16.04 1.19 -6.60
CA ASN A 98 16.76 0.40 -7.61
C ASN A 98 16.48 0.83 -9.07
N ALA A 99 16.48 2.14 -9.31
CA ALA A 99 16.24 2.66 -10.66
C ALA A 99 17.23 2.09 -11.68
N PRO A 100 16.77 1.59 -12.83
CA PRO A 100 17.65 1.19 -13.93
C PRO A 100 18.54 2.35 -14.38
N LYS A 101 19.77 2.06 -14.82
CA LYS A 101 20.78 3.06 -15.21
C LYS A 101 20.30 4.08 -16.26
N ASP A 102 19.43 3.64 -17.17
CA ASP A 102 18.90 4.49 -18.25
C ASP A 102 17.56 5.14 -17.91
N THR A 103 17.20 5.18 -16.63
CA THR A 103 16.04 5.95 -16.17
C THR A 103 16.28 7.43 -16.38
N ARG A 104 15.32 8.12 -17.00
CA ARG A 104 15.38 9.56 -17.25
C ARG A 104 14.37 10.29 -16.40
N GLU A 105 14.71 11.46 -15.92
CA GLU A 105 13.79 12.37 -15.25
C GLU A 105 13.49 13.55 -16.16
N LEU A 106 12.25 13.68 -16.63
CA LEU A 106 11.81 14.73 -17.54
C LEU A 106 10.42 15.21 -17.09
N HIS A 107 10.24 16.54 -17.08
CA HIS A 107 8.94 17.18 -16.81
C HIS A 107 8.18 16.63 -15.59
N GLY A 108 8.89 16.44 -14.46
CA GLY A 108 8.29 15.94 -13.22
C GLY A 108 7.83 14.49 -13.27
N ALA A 109 8.41 13.69 -14.17
CA ALA A 109 8.16 12.25 -14.25
C ALA A 109 9.47 11.48 -14.45
N TRP A 110 9.49 10.25 -13.99
CA TRP A 110 10.51 9.28 -14.35
C TRP A 110 10.06 8.47 -15.57
N TYR A 111 10.97 8.28 -16.50
CA TYR A 111 10.83 7.40 -17.64
C TYR A 111 11.74 6.18 -17.42
N VAL A 112 11.12 5.12 -16.94
CA VAL A 112 11.81 3.89 -16.53
C VAL A 112 11.84 2.93 -17.72
N PRO A 113 13.04 2.50 -18.19
CA PRO A 113 13.13 1.56 -19.29
C PRO A 113 12.63 0.19 -18.86
N ALA A 114 11.86 -0.43 -19.74
CA ALA A 114 11.37 -1.81 -19.58
C ALA A 114 11.61 -2.60 -20.85
N THR A 115 12.17 -3.79 -20.71
CA THR A 115 12.36 -4.73 -21.80
C THR A 115 11.08 -5.53 -21.96
N LEU A 116 10.53 -5.54 -23.17
CA LEU A 116 9.35 -6.33 -23.51
C LEU A 116 9.72 -7.73 -23.95
N LYS A 117 8.82 -8.65 -23.65
CA LYS A 117 8.80 -9.99 -24.21
C LYS A 117 7.53 -10.16 -25.03
N GLU A 118 7.55 -11.09 -25.96
CA GLU A 118 6.34 -11.48 -26.68
C GLU A 118 5.26 -11.95 -25.68
N GLY A 119 4.04 -11.51 -25.87
CA GLY A 119 2.92 -11.80 -24.98
C GLY A 119 2.87 -10.89 -23.76
N LYS A 120 2.79 -11.46 -22.56
CA LYS A 120 2.64 -10.71 -21.32
C LYS A 120 3.98 -10.42 -20.63
N THR A 121 4.20 -9.15 -20.30
CA THR A 121 5.32 -8.70 -19.46
C THR A 121 4.77 -7.94 -18.24
N THR A 122 5.23 -8.25 -17.04
CA THR A 122 4.90 -7.50 -15.83
C THR A 122 6.15 -6.78 -15.32
N VAL A 123 6.01 -5.48 -15.04
CA VAL A 123 7.09 -4.62 -14.54
C VAL A 123 6.64 -3.96 -13.24
N GLU A 124 7.46 -4.06 -12.21
CA GLU A 124 7.22 -3.38 -10.93
C GLU A 124 8.20 -2.22 -10.77
N ILE A 125 7.68 -1.04 -10.48
CA ILE A 125 8.46 0.16 -10.20
C ILE A 125 8.09 0.66 -8.82
N THR A 126 9.08 0.76 -7.94
CA THR A 126 8.88 1.18 -6.55
C THR A 126 9.51 2.55 -6.32
N ASP A 127 8.76 3.43 -5.69
CA ASP A 127 9.24 4.69 -5.16
C ASP A 127 9.07 4.75 -3.63
N LEU A 128 10.02 5.41 -2.99
CA LEU A 128 10.19 5.48 -1.53
C LEU A 128 10.17 6.94 -1.06
N HIS A 129 9.61 7.16 0.12
CA HIS A 129 9.64 8.45 0.80
C HIS A 129 9.82 8.24 2.30
N SER A 130 10.91 8.80 2.85
CA SER A 130 11.18 8.76 4.29
C SER A 130 10.70 10.04 4.96
N HIS A 131 9.93 9.90 6.03
CA HIS A 131 9.40 11.04 6.78
C HIS A 131 9.18 10.70 8.25
N ALA A 132 9.14 11.74 9.09
CA ALA A 132 8.80 11.58 10.49
C ALA A 132 7.28 11.46 10.67
N ARG A 133 6.85 10.58 11.57
CA ARG A 133 5.45 10.37 11.91
C ARG A 133 5.28 10.21 13.41
N THR A 134 4.20 10.75 13.96
CA THR A 134 3.78 10.51 15.33
C THR A 134 2.51 9.68 15.32
N VAL A 135 2.55 8.54 15.99
CA VAL A 135 1.42 7.60 16.06
C VAL A 135 1.12 7.26 17.52
N SER A 136 -0.07 6.72 17.78
CA SER A 136 -0.34 6.15 19.09
C SER A 136 0.51 4.91 19.31
N TRP A 137 1.00 4.72 20.53
CA TRP A 137 1.82 3.57 20.91
C TRP A 137 1.09 2.23 20.78
N ASP A 138 -0.25 2.24 20.84
CA ASP A 138 -1.12 1.07 20.68
C ASP A 138 -1.52 0.79 19.22
N SER A 139 -1.18 1.66 18.28
CA SER A 139 -1.34 1.39 16.85
C SER A 139 -0.39 0.30 16.37
N GLN A 140 -0.74 -0.38 15.28
CA GLN A 140 0.13 -1.42 14.70
C GLN A 140 1.53 -0.87 14.40
N LEU A 141 1.61 0.29 13.74
CA LEU A 141 2.89 0.93 13.41
C LEU A 141 3.68 1.29 14.68
N GLY A 142 3.01 1.82 15.73
CA GLY A 142 3.65 2.12 17.00
C GLY A 142 4.28 0.88 17.63
N GLN A 143 3.56 -0.24 17.61
CA GLN A 143 4.07 -1.53 18.10
C GLN A 143 5.26 -2.03 17.29
N ASP A 144 5.19 -1.95 15.97
CA ASP A 144 6.26 -2.41 15.09
C ASP A 144 7.55 -1.59 15.29
N VAL A 145 7.42 -0.26 15.49
CA VAL A 145 8.55 0.62 15.83
C VAL A 145 9.17 0.25 17.19
N LEU A 146 8.34 0.01 18.22
CA LEU A 146 8.81 -0.37 19.54
C LEU A 146 9.52 -1.73 19.53
N LYS A 147 8.98 -2.71 18.79
CA LYS A 147 9.64 -4.01 18.59
C LYS A 147 10.97 -3.87 17.86
N LEU A 148 11.01 -3.05 16.81
CA LEU A 148 12.24 -2.77 16.06
C LEU A 148 13.32 -2.19 17.00
N TYR A 149 12.96 -1.23 17.85
CA TYR A 149 13.88 -0.65 18.83
C TYR A 149 14.39 -1.69 19.82
N VAL A 150 13.51 -2.48 20.41
CA VAL A 150 13.86 -3.52 21.40
C VAL A 150 14.75 -4.62 20.79
N SER A 151 14.65 -4.88 19.49
CA SER A 151 15.49 -5.85 18.79
C SER A 151 16.83 -5.29 18.29
N ASN A 152 17.03 -3.98 18.38
CA ASN A 152 18.29 -3.35 17.98
C ASN A 152 19.36 -3.54 19.06
N ALA A 153 20.54 -4.01 18.68
CA ALA A 153 21.68 -4.21 19.59
C ALA A 153 22.23 -2.91 20.19
N GLU A 154 21.99 -1.77 19.56
CA GLU A 154 22.38 -0.44 20.03
C GLU A 154 21.33 0.23 20.94
N ALA A 155 20.22 -0.46 21.22
CA ALA A 155 19.18 0.07 22.10
C ALA A 155 19.67 0.19 23.54
N ASP A 156 19.31 1.29 24.20
CA ASP A 156 19.53 1.42 25.64
C ASP A 156 18.86 0.26 26.39
N SER A 157 19.65 -0.45 27.20
CA SER A 157 19.21 -1.69 27.84
C SER A 157 18.08 -1.48 28.85
N GLU A 158 18.07 -0.35 29.55
CA GLU A 158 17.05 0.00 30.53
C GLU A 158 15.72 0.35 29.82
N VAL A 159 15.81 1.17 28.79
CA VAL A 159 14.65 1.53 27.96
C VAL A 159 14.08 0.29 27.24
N ALA A 160 14.93 -0.56 26.69
CA ALA A 160 14.52 -1.80 26.05
C ALA A 160 13.82 -2.77 27.03
N ALA A 161 14.33 -2.89 28.26
CA ALA A 161 13.69 -3.69 29.31
C ALA A 161 12.32 -3.14 29.73
N ALA A 162 12.22 -1.82 29.92
CA ALA A 162 10.96 -1.15 30.21
C ALA A 162 9.92 -1.35 29.09
N LEU A 163 10.33 -1.23 27.83
CA LEU A 163 9.44 -1.46 26.67
C LEU A 163 8.98 -2.91 26.57
N LYS A 164 9.85 -3.88 26.87
CA LYS A 164 9.46 -5.31 26.93
C LYS A 164 8.43 -5.57 28.03
N ALA A 165 8.60 -4.97 29.20
CA ALA A 165 7.64 -5.10 30.30
C ALA A 165 6.28 -4.52 29.91
N VAL A 166 6.26 -3.38 29.24
CA VAL A 166 5.03 -2.77 28.70
C VAL A 166 4.37 -3.67 27.66
N ASP A 167 5.13 -4.24 26.73
CA ASP A 167 4.59 -5.14 25.69
C ASP A 167 3.95 -6.41 26.30
N SER A 168 4.61 -6.98 27.34
CA SER A 168 4.05 -8.11 28.11
C SER A 168 2.71 -7.75 28.75
N LYS A 169 2.62 -6.60 29.43
CA LYS A 169 1.36 -6.15 30.06
C LYS A 169 0.24 -5.88 29.04
N ARG A 170 0.58 -5.42 27.87
CA ARG A 170 -0.38 -5.22 26.76
C ARG A 170 -0.89 -6.55 26.24
N ALA A 171 -0.02 -7.55 26.09
CA ALA A 171 -0.44 -8.88 25.68
C ALA A 171 -1.41 -9.49 26.69
N GLU A 172 -1.14 -9.38 28.01
CA GLU A 172 -2.05 -9.76 29.08
C GLU A 172 -3.41 -9.02 28.97
N LEU A 173 -3.39 -7.70 28.81
CA LEU A 173 -4.59 -6.89 28.66
C LEU A 173 -5.42 -7.28 27.44
N SER A 174 -4.77 -7.53 26.32
CA SER A 174 -5.42 -7.98 25.08
C SER A 174 -6.14 -9.32 25.30
N LYS A 175 -5.48 -10.26 25.99
CA LYS A 175 -6.04 -11.57 26.35
C LYS A 175 -7.28 -11.43 27.22
N VAL A 176 -7.19 -10.61 28.28
CA VAL A 176 -8.33 -10.34 29.17
C VAL A 176 -9.50 -9.69 28.42
N ARG A 177 -9.22 -8.73 27.54
CA ARG A 177 -10.25 -8.09 26.70
C ARG A 177 -10.95 -9.09 25.77
N ALA A 178 -10.19 -10.01 25.17
CA ALA A 178 -10.76 -11.06 24.33
C ALA A 178 -11.67 -12.01 25.14
N GLU A 179 -11.24 -12.39 26.33
CA GLU A 179 -12.05 -13.23 27.25
C GLU A 179 -13.36 -12.51 27.67
N VAL A 180 -13.26 -11.23 28.02
CA VAL A 180 -14.45 -10.42 28.36
C VAL A 180 -15.40 -10.33 27.18
N ALA A 181 -14.90 -10.08 25.96
CA ALA A 181 -15.71 -10.03 24.76
C ALA A 181 -16.43 -11.37 24.50
N GLN A 182 -15.72 -12.49 24.66
CA GLN A 182 -16.30 -13.83 24.52
C GLN A 182 -17.38 -14.11 25.56
N LYS A 183 -17.12 -13.77 26.83
CA LYS A 183 -18.13 -13.94 27.91
C LYS A 183 -19.37 -13.07 27.67
N ARG A 184 -19.19 -11.82 27.21
CA ARG A 184 -20.33 -10.96 26.84
C ARG A 184 -21.15 -11.55 25.68
N LYS A 185 -20.48 -12.08 24.66
CA LYS A 185 -21.16 -12.75 23.54
C LYS A 185 -22.00 -13.94 24.06
N ARG A 186 -21.40 -14.79 24.90
CA ARG A 186 -22.09 -15.96 25.48
C ARG A 186 -23.26 -15.55 26.36
N LYS A 187 -23.08 -14.52 27.19
CA LYS A 187 -24.19 -13.97 27.99
C LYS A 187 -25.38 -13.55 27.09
N ASN A 188 -25.10 -12.78 26.02
CA ASN A 188 -26.16 -12.33 25.11
C ASN A 188 -26.87 -13.50 24.39
N GLU A 189 -26.14 -14.56 24.05
CA GLU A 189 -26.69 -15.79 23.47
C GLU A 189 -27.66 -16.47 24.49
N LEU A 190 -27.22 -16.63 25.73
CA LEU A 190 -28.05 -17.24 26.78
C LEU A 190 -29.29 -16.40 27.09
N GLU A 191 -29.18 -15.09 27.12
CA GLU A 191 -30.35 -14.20 27.29
C GLU A 191 -31.36 -14.35 26.14
N ARG A 192 -30.90 -14.48 24.91
CA ARG A 192 -31.77 -14.76 23.76
C ARG A 192 -32.43 -16.13 23.86
N GLU A 193 -31.70 -17.15 24.24
CA GLU A 193 -32.24 -18.48 24.46
C GLU A 193 -33.29 -18.48 25.58
N GLN A 194 -33.00 -17.82 26.70
CA GLN A 194 -33.93 -17.70 27.82
C GLN A 194 -35.23 -16.97 27.41
N ASN A 195 -35.12 -15.90 26.65
CA ASN A 195 -36.30 -15.20 26.14
C ASN A 195 -37.13 -16.06 25.19
N ARG A 196 -36.46 -16.84 24.33
CA ARG A 196 -37.13 -17.80 23.44
C ARG A 196 -37.89 -18.87 24.23
N VAL A 197 -37.24 -19.45 25.24
CA VAL A 197 -37.87 -20.46 26.10
C VAL A 197 -39.08 -19.85 26.84
N ARG A 198 -38.95 -18.67 27.43
CA ARG A 198 -40.06 -17.97 28.09
C ARG A 198 -41.21 -17.72 27.13
N HIS A 199 -40.94 -17.29 25.91
CA HIS A 199 -41.96 -17.07 24.88
C HIS A 199 -42.67 -18.37 24.54
N ASN A 200 -41.95 -19.47 24.32
CA ASN A 200 -42.51 -20.77 24.00
C ASN A 200 -43.39 -21.31 25.14
N ILE A 201 -42.96 -21.17 26.41
CA ILE A 201 -43.76 -21.57 27.57
C ILE A 201 -45.07 -20.79 27.62
N LYS A 202 -45.03 -19.45 27.39
CA LYS A 202 -46.22 -18.63 27.36
C LYS A 202 -47.19 -19.06 26.26
N THR A 203 -46.71 -19.28 25.05
CA THR A 203 -47.51 -19.71 23.89
C THR A 203 -48.15 -21.09 24.13
N LEU A 204 -47.41 -22.03 24.71
CA LEU A 204 -47.94 -23.35 25.05
C LEU A 204 -48.99 -23.29 26.17
N GLY A 205 -48.81 -22.40 27.16
CA GLY A 205 -49.80 -22.17 28.21
C GLY A 205 -51.10 -21.61 27.64
N GLU A 206 -51.02 -20.62 26.75
CA GLU A 206 -52.20 -20.03 26.08
C GLU A 206 -52.93 -21.08 25.18
N ALA A 207 -52.19 -21.93 24.46
CA ALA A 207 -52.75 -22.97 23.62
C ALA A 207 -53.52 -24.03 24.44
N LYS A 208 -53.02 -24.40 25.62
CA LYS A 208 -53.71 -25.35 26.52
C LYS A 208 -55.00 -24.77 27.09
N ILE A 209 -55.05 -23.50 27.44
CA ILE A 209 -56.26 -22.84 27.95
C ILE A 209 -57.33 -22.81 26.84
N ASN A 210 -56.99 -22.52 25.61
CA ASN A 210 -57.92 -22.47 24.48
C ASN A 210 -58.45 -23.88 24.05
N GLN A 211 -57.82 -24.98 24.46
CA GLN A 211 -58.32 -26.33 24.22
C GLN A 211 -59.22 -26.86 25.34
N SER A 212 -59.32 -26.17 26.48
CA SER A 212 -60.12 -26.56 27.62
C SER A 212 -61.41 -25.72 27.75
N LEU A 213 -61.71 -24.87 26.81
CA LEU A 213 -62.95 -24.12 26.58
C LEU A 213 -63.73 -24.74 25.42
#